data_26e15314b72ecbe1ea57da95bbcb2461
#
_entry.id   26e15314b72ecbe1ea57da95bbcb2461
#
_cell.length_a   1.000
_cell.length_b   1.000
_cell.length_c   1.000
_cell.angle_alpha   90.00
_cell.angle_beta   90.00
_cell.angle_gamma   90.00
#
_symmetry.space_group_name_H-M   'P 1'
#
loop_
_entity.id
_entity.type
_entity.pdbx_description
1 polymer ?
#
loop_
_entity_poly.entity_id
_entity_poly.type
_entity_poly.pdbx_seq_one_letter_code
_entity_poly.pdbx_strand_id
1 'polypeptide(L)'
;MSQKFPVLPEQVPQRGSQTSRNLFKNLYLAQGWRFVGEFPNLPKAVVFIAPHTSNFDGLYAFLAMLGIGLKITIFGKDSLFKTPFKGFFEWMGVIPVNRDASHGLTQEIVDIINQQEKIWIAIAPEGTRKKAEKIKSGFYHIAMGANIPIAIFSFDYDHKTIHCLGTLQPTGHYDQDLEEILNRFKGNFSPKKSSWLSKPLQKLLKND
;
A
#
# COMPACT_ATOMS: atom_id res chain seq x y z
N MET A 1 17.70 -20.27 -7.77
CA MET A 1 17.70 -19.06 -8.63
C MET A 1 17.73 -17.84 -7.71
N SER A 2 18.72 -16.96 -7.86
CA SER A 2 18.76 -15.69 -7.09
C SER A 2 17.56 -14.87 -7.51
N GLN A 3 16.57 -14.71 -6.63
CA GLN A 3 15.45 -13.81 -6.88
C GLN A 3 16.01 -12.38 -7.01
N LYS A 4 15.99 -11.88 -8.25
CA LYS A 4 16.37 -10.49 -8.50
C LYS A 4 15.37 -9.58 -7.77
N PHE A 5 15.88 -8.69 -6.94
CA PHE A 5 15.05 -7.65 -6.33
C PHE A 5 14.37 -6.86 -7.45
N PRO A 6 13.06 -6.55 -7.36
CA PRO A 6 12.34 -5.97 -8.49
C PRO A 6 12.90 -4.60 -8.90
N VAL A 7 12.81 -4.31 -10.18
CA VAL A 7 13.14 -3.01 -10.77
C VAL A 7 11.82 -2.33 -11.14
N LEU A 8 11.69 -1.06 -10.77
CA LEU A 8 10.48 -0.31 -11.10
C LEU A 8 10.44 0.03 -12.59
N PRO A 9 9.30 -0.15 -13.24
CA PRO A 9 9.05 0.35 -14.57
C PRO A 9 9.12 1.88 -14.65
N GLU A 10 9.32 2.42 -15.84
CA GLU A 10 9.61 3.84 -16.08
C GLU A 10 8.48 4.79 -15.62
N GLN A 11 7.22 4.40 -15.83
CA GLN A 11 6.09 5.25 -15.46
C GLN A 11 5.82 5.32 -13.96
N VAL A 12 6.27 4.34 -13.21
CA VAL A 12 6.08 4.30 -11.75
C VAL A 12 6.81 5.47 -11.10
N PRO A 13 6.17 6.22 -10.16
CA PRO A 13 6.84 7.32 -9.46
C PRO A 13 8.02 6.80 -8.64
N GLN A 14 9.20 7.39 -8.85
CA GLN A 14 10.45 6.94 -8.27
C GLN A 14 11.09 7.99 -7.36
N ARG A 15 11.90 7.51 -6.40
CA ARG A 15 12.67 8.32 -5.46
C ARG A 15 14.02 7.67 -5.10
N GLY A 16 14.87 8.50 -4.49
CA GLY A 16 16.16 8.04 -3.95
C GLY A 16 17.23 7.84 -5.01
N SER A 17 18.49 7.99 -4.57
CA SER A 17 19.68 7.66 -5.38
C SER A 17 19.94 6.15 -5.39
N GLN A 18 20.75 5.68 -6.33
CA GLN A 18 21.13 4.26 -6.38
C GLN A 18 21.80 3.79 -5.08
N THR A 19 22.61 4.66 -4.45
CA THR A 19 23.26 4.36 -3.17
C THR A 19 22.26 4.16 -2.05
N SER A 20 21.28 5.07 -1.90
CA SER A 20 20.22 4.93 -0.89
C SER A 20 19.34 3.70 -1.12
N ARG A 21 18.98 3.43 -2.38
CA ARG A 21 18.22 2.23 -2.74
C ARG A 21 18.98 0.95 -2.37
N ASN A 22 20.28 0.88 -2.67
CA ASN A 22 21.09 -0.29 -2.32
C ASN A 22 21.19 -0.48 -0.79
N LEU A 23 21.34 0.60 -0.03
CA LEU A 23 21.35 0.53 1.44
C LEU A 23 20.07 -0.08 1.99
N PHE A 24 18.90 0.48 1.63
CA PHE A 24 17.61 0.00 2.13
C PHE A 24 17.25 -1.38 1.60
N LYS A 25 17.59 -1.70 0.36
CA LYS A 25 17.49 -3.05 -0.20
C LYS A 25 18.26 -4.06 0.64
N ASN A 26 19.53 -3.77 0.96
CA ASN A 26 20.37 -4.68 1.74
C ASN A 26 19.82 -4.85 3.16
N LEU A 27 19.33 -3.76 3.80
CA LEU A 27 18.68 -3.84 5.10
C LEU A 27 17.42 -4.70 5.08
N TYR A 28 16.61 -4.58 4.03
CA TYR A 28 15.41 -5.39 3.85
C TYR A 28 15.74 -6.87 3.65
N LEU A 29 16.68 -7.18 2.75
CA LEU A 29 17.10 -8.55 2.44
C LEU A 29 17.82 -9.22 3.61
N ALA A 30 18.61 -8.47 4.40
CA ALA A 30 19.33 -8.98 5.57
C ALA A 30 18.38 -9.52 6.66
N GLN A 31 17.13 -9.05 6.70
CA GLN A 31 16.10 -9.56 7.60
C GLN A 31 15.39 -10.81 7.06
N GLY A 32 15.82 -11.31 5.89
CA GLY A 32 15.25 -12.47 5.20
C GLY A 32 13.97 -12.19 4.44
N TRP A 33 13.57 -10.91 4.32
CA TRP A 33 12.40 -10.51 3.54
C TRP A 33 12.68 -10.55 2.04
N ARG A 34 11.64 -10.87 1.27
CA ARG A 34 11.67 -10.96 -0.19
C ARG A 34 10.53 -10.14 -0.79
N PHE A 35 10.66 -9.89 -2.08
CA PHE A 35 9.60 -9.30 -2.88
C PHE A 35 9.29 -10.22 -4.06
N VAL A 36 8.01 -10.50 -4.30
CA VAL A 36 7.55 -11.40 -5.38
C VAL A 36 6.48 -10.70 -6.20
N GLY A 37 6.49 -10.94 -7.50
CA GLY A 37 5.59 -10.35 -8.47
C GLY A 37 6.22 -9.15 -9.19
N GLU A 38 5.56 -8.74 -10.27
CA GLU A 38 6.01 -7.65 -11.13
C GLU A 38 5.23 -6.37 -10.84
N PHE A 39 5.95 -5.25 -10.79
CA PHE A 39 5.29 -3.95 -10.67
C PHE A 39 4.59 -3.58 -11.96
N PRO A 40 3.32 -3.15 -11.91
CA PRO A 40 2.63 -2.65 -13.08
C PRO A 40 3.24 -1.32 -13.53
N ASN A 41 3.39 -1.13 -14.84
CA ASN A 41 3.93 0.12 -15.41
C ASN A 41 2.86 1.21 -15.48
N LEU A 42 2.52 1.79 -14.33
CA LEU A 42 1.43 2.74 -14.15
C LEU A 42 1.92 4.05 -13.54
N PRO A 43 1.57 5.21 -14.11
CA PRO A 43 1.92 6.50 -13.53
C PRO A 43 1.12 6.80 -12.26
N LYS A 44 -0.12 6.32 -12.20
CA LYS A 44 -1.02 6.55 -11.06
C LYS A 44 -1.65 5.25 -10.59
N ALA A 45 -1.71 5.04 -9.26
CA ALA A 45 -2.39 3.89 -8.67
C ALA A 45 -2.79 4.17 -7.22
N VAL A 46 -3.88 3.53 -6.78
CA VAL A 46 -4.18 3.33 -5.37
C VAL A 46 -3.57 2.01 -4.92
N VAL A 47 -2.70 2.04 -3.93
CA VAL A 47 -2.09 0.83 -3.36
C VAL A 47 -3.00 0.28 -2.27
N PHE A 48 -3.54 -0.91 -2.51
CA PHE A 48 -4.21 -1.74 -1.53
C PHE A 48 -3.20 -2.71 -0.94
N ILE A 49 -2.89 -2.57 0.35
CA ILE A 49 -1.94 -3.46 1.02
C ILE A 49 -2.55 -4.00 2.30
N ALA A 50 -2.53 -5.33 2.47
CA ALA A 50 -3.05 -6.07 3.62
C ALA A 50 -2.25 -7.37 3.83
N PRO A 51 -2.37 -8.05 4.98
CA PRO A 51 -3.05 -7.61 6.20
C PRO A 51 -2.25 -6.57 6.98
N HIS A 52 -2.95 -5.70 7.73
CA HIS A 52 -2.34 -4.76 8.66
C HIS A 52 -2.54 -5.24 10.10
N THR A 53 -1.59 -6.05 10.58
CA THR A 53 -1.69 -6.74 11.88
C THR A 53 -0.56 -6.41 12.85
N SER A 54 0.33 -5.47 12.46
CA SER A 54 1.49 -5.10 13.28
C SER A 54 2.01 -3.70 12.94
N ASN A 55 2.76 -3.09 13.87
CA ASN A 55 3.55 -1.88 13.58
C ASN A 55 4.73 -2.17 12.64
N PHE A 56 5.18 -3.43 12.61
CA PHE A 56 6.25 -3.87 11.71
C PHE A 56 5.85 -3.87 10.24
N ASP A 57 4.55 -3.93 9.92
CA ASP A 57 4.05 -3.87 8.54
C ASP A 57 4.50 -2.56 7.87
N GLY A 58 4.37 -1.44 8.60
CA GLY A 58 4.85 -0.14 8.15
C GLY A 58 6.37 -0.10 7.96
N LEU A 59 7.14 -0.71 8.87
CA LEU A 59 8.60 -0.77 8.78
C LEU A 59 9.05 -1.55 7.54
N TYR A 60 8.50 -2.76 7.34
CA TYR A 60 8.90 -3.60 6.21
C TYR A 60 8.42 -3.02 4.87
N ALA A 61 7.20 -2.46 4.81
CA ALA A 61 6.74 -1.74 3.63
C ALA A 61 7.67 -0.56 3.31
N PHE A 62 8.07 0.21 4.31
CA PHE A 62 8.95 1.36 4.13
C PHE A 62 10.35 0.97 3.66
N LEU A 63 10.95 -0.05 4.26
CA LEU A 63 12.25 -0.58 3.83
C LEU A 63 12.20 -1.11 2.39
N ALA A 64 11.15 -1.89 2.05
CA ALA A 64 10.94 -2.39 0.70
C ALA A 64 10.79 -1.24 -0.30
N MET A 65 9.92 -0.27 0.01
CA MET A 65 9.64 0.89 -0.82
C MET A 65 10.91 1.72 -1.10
N LEU A 66 11.71 2.01 -0.07
CA LEU A 66 12.98 2.74 -0.23
C LEU A 66 14.03 1.92 -0.99
N GLY A 67 14.09 0.60 -0.73
CA GLY A 67 15.02 -0.30 -1.41
C GLY A 67 14.71 -0.47 -2.90
N ILE A 68 13.42 -0.47 -3.29
CA ILE A 68 12.98 -0.48 -4.69
C ILE A 68 13.12 0.90 -5.32
N GLY A 69 13.06 1.97 -4.51
CA GLY A 69 13.03 3.35 -4.96
C GLY A 69 11.64 3.84 -5.35
N LEU A 70 10.59 3.22 -4.83
CA LEU A 70 9.20 3.61 -5.07
C LEU A 70 8.85 4.88 -4.27
N LYS A 71 8.29 5.89 -4.94
CA LYS A 71 7.71 7.07 -4.29
C LYS A 71 6.23 6.82 -4.03
N ILE A 72 5.88 6.56 -2.77
CA ILE A 72 4.49 6.43 -2.33
C ILE A 72 4.08 7.69 -1.57
N THR A 73 2.85 8.12 -1.78
CA THR A 73 2.18 9.17 -1.01
C THR A 73 1.26 8.54 0.02
N ILE A 74 1.33 9.01 1.25
CA ILE A 74 0.48 8.60 2.37
C ILE A 74 -0.24 9.85 2.88
N PHE A 75 -1.53 9.75 3.18
CA PHE A 75 -2.29 10.88 3.72
C PHE A 75 -2.29 10.85 5.25
N GLY A 76 -1.76 11.93 5.84
CA GLY A 76 -1.66 12.12 7.28
C GLY A 76 -2.58 13.23 7.78
N LYS A 77 -2.92 13.20 9.08
CA LYS A 77 -3.66 14.27 9.72
C LYS A 77 -2.81 15.55 9.79
N ASP A 78 -3.39 16.72 9.52
CA ASP A 78 -2.73 18.03 9.61
C ASP A 78 -1.92 18.25 10.88
N SER A 79 -2.42 17.74 12.01
CA SER A 79 -1.75 17.88 13.30
C SER A 79 -0.35 17.28 13.34
N LEU A 80 -0.04 16.30 12.48
CA LEU A 80 1.31 15.71 12.37
C LEU A 80 2.33 16.74 11.86
N PHE A 81 1.89 17.66 11.02
CA PHE A 81 2.74 18.68 10.39
C PHE A 81 2.95 19.93 11.27
N LYS A 82 2.26 20.00 12.40
CA LYS A 82 2.45 21.02 13.44
C LYS A 82 3.52 20.62 14.47
N THR A 83 4.14 19.46 14.29
CA THR A 83 5.19 18.92 15.17
C THR A 83 6.59 19.18 14.60
N PRO A 84 7.67 19.10 15.42
CA PRO A 84 9.04 19.22 14.91
C PRO A 84 9.44 18.12 13.90
N PHE A 85 8.62 17.07 13.79
CA PHE A 85 8.83 15.96 12.84
C PHE A 85 8.24 16.20 11.45
N LYS A 86 7.73 17.41 11.15
CA LYS A 86 7.17 17.77 9.83
C LYS A 86 8.08 17.32 8.67
N GLY A 87 9.35 17.70 8.68
CA GLY A 87 10.29 17.35 7.61
C GLY A 87 10.49 15.83 7.44
N PHE A 88 10.42 15.07 8.52
CA PHE A 88 10.48 13.62 8.47
C PHE A 88 9.23 13.02 7.79
N PHE A 89 8.03 13.51 8.11
CA PHE A 89 6.79 13.05 7.46
C PHE A 89 6.77 13.42 5.97
N GLU A 90 7.17 14.64 5.61
CA GLU A 90 7.30 15.06 4.21
C GLU A 90 8.32 14.20 3.45
N TRP A 91 9.46 13.92 4.07
CA TRP A 91 10.45 13.01 3.50
C TRP A 91 9.91 11.59 3.34
N MET A 92 9.07 11.10 4.24
CA MET A 92 8.38 9.82 4.10
C MET A 92 7.35 9.80 2.96
N GLY A 93 6.97 10.94 2.41
CA GLY A 93 5.91 11.07 1.41
C GLY A 93 4.52 11.23 2.02
N VAL A 94 4.44 11.66 3.29
CA VAL A 94 3.16 11.97 3.93
C VAL A 94 2.71 13.36 3.50
N ILE A 95 1.46 13.47 3.03
CA ILE A 95 0.81 14.75 2.69
C ILE A 95 -0.30 15.01 3.71
N PRO A 96 -0.39 16.26 4.27
CA PRO A 96 -1.48 16.62 5.15
C PRO A 96 -2.81 16.63 4.40
N VAL A 97 -3.85 16.13 5.02
CA VAL A 97 -5.24 16.27 4.54
C VAL A 97 -6.14 16.74 5.67
N ASN A 98 -7.07 17.61 5.32
CA ASN A 98 -8.09 18.08 6.24
C ASN A 98 -9.25 17.08 6.27
N ARG A 99 -9.37 16.31 7.34
CA ARG A 99 -10.44 15.31 7.49
C ARG A 99 -11.83 15.94 7.72
N ASP A 100 -11.85 17.22 8.04
CA ASP A 100 -13.07 18.00 8.30
C ASP A 100 -13.44 18.91 7.11
N ALA A 101 -12.83 18.68 5.92
CA ALA A 101 -13.08 19.46 4.73
C ALA A 101 -14.54 19.36 4.27
N SER A 102 -15.12 20.47 3.85
CA SER A 102 -16.52 20.59 3.42
C SER A 102 -16.88 19.71 2.21
N HIS A 103 -15.90 19.40 1.36
CA HIS A 103 -16.08 18.55 0.17
C HIS A 103 -15.77 17.06 0.41
N GLY A 104 -15.45 16.70 1.66
CA GLY A 104 -15.09 15.33 2.03
C GLY A 104 -13.65 14.94 1.63
N LEU A 105 -13.04 14.11 2.48
CA LEU A 105 -11.66 13.64 2.34
C LEU A 105 -11.40 12.94 0.99
N THR A 106 -12.37 12.17 0.50
CA THR A 106 -12.22 11.41 -0.75
C THR A 106 -12.02 12.35 -1.94
N GLN A 107 -12.81 13.42 -2.04
CA GLN A 107 -12.71 14.39 -3.14
C GLN A 107 -11.39 15.17 -3.08
N GLU A 108 -10.97 15.60 -1.89
CA GLU A 108 -9.67 16.26 -1.71
C GLU A 108 -8.52 15.39 -2.22
N ILE A 109 -8.54 14.08 -1.91
CA ILE A 109 -7.52 13.14 -2.39
C ILE A 109 -7.58 12.97 -3.90
N VAL A 110 -8.77 12.85 -4.48
CA VAL A 110 -8.97 12.77 -5.94
C VAL A 110 -8.40 14.00 -6.65
N ASP A 111 -8.64 15.19 -6.11
CA ASP A 111 -8.14 16.45 -6.67
C ASP A 111 -6.60 16.50 -6.63
N ILE A 112 -5.99 16.04 -5.53
CA ILE A 112 -4.53 15.91 -5.42
C ILE A 112 -3.99 14.95 -6.48
N ILE A 113 -4.63 13.80 -6.67
CA ILE A 113 -4.21 12.80 -7.68
C ILE A 113 -4.28 13.39 -9.10
N ASN A 114 -5.36 14.10 -9.41
CA ASN A 114 -5.58 14.67 -10.74
C ASN A 114 -4.55 15.73 -11.11
N GLN A 115 -4.05 16.48 -10.15
CA GLN A 115 -3.01 17.50 -10.31
C GLN A 115 -1.60 16.93 -10.54
N GLN A 116 -1.36 15.65 -10.27
CA GLN A 116 -0.05 15.03 -10.43
C GLN A 116 0.02 14.24 -11.74
N GLU A 117 1.18 14.25 -12.39
CA GLU A 117 1.43 13.35 -13.55
C GLU A 117 1.67 11.92 -13.10
N LYS A 118 2.42 11.73 -12.01
CA LYS A 118 2.75 10.42 -11.44
C LYS A 118 2.52 10.43 -9.94
N ILE A 119 1.65 9.56 -9.46
CA ILE A 119 1.39 9.41 -8.02
C ILE A 119 0.86 8.01 -7.70
N TRP A 120 1.49 7.37 -6.72
CA TRP A 120 0.96 6.18 -6.07
C TRP A 120 0.60 6.52 -4.64
N ILE A 121 -0.64 6.24 -4.24
CA ILE A 121 -1.12 6.51 -2.88
C ILE A 121 -1.34 5.20 -2.14
N ALA A 122 -0.87 5.11 -0.90
CA ALA A 122 -1.11 3.94 -0.07
C ALA A 122 -2.22 4.18 0.93
N ILE A 123 -3.18 3.26 0.96
CA ILE A 123 -4.30 3.26 1.89
C ILE A 123 -4.38 1.88 2.55
N ALA A 124 -4.35 1.87 3.89
CA ALA A 124 -4.64 0.66 4.65
C ALA A 124 -6.16 0.42 4.67
N PRO A 125 -6.67 -0.57 3.92
CA PRO A 125 -8.11 -0.72 3.71
C PRO A 125 -8.85 -1.18 4.97
N GLU A 126 -8.15 -1.77 5.91
CA GLU A 126 -8.69 -2.16 7.23
C GLU A 126 -8.94 -0.95 8.13
N GLY A 127 -8.22 0.17 7.91
CA GLY A 127 -8.32 1.43 8.64
C GLY A 127 -7.92 1.34 10.11
N THR A 128 -7.40 0.20 10.54
CA THR A 128 -6.91 -0.08 11.90
C THR A 128 -5.90 -1.22 11.84
N ARG A 129 -5.03 -1.30 12.86
CA ARG A 129 -4.14 -2.45 13.08
C ARG A 129 -4.73 -3.52 13.98
N LYS A 130 -5.93 -3.26 14.54
CA LYS A 130 -6.70 -4.25 15.29
C LYS A 130 -7.66 -4.97 14.35
N LYS A 131 -8.29 -6.05 14.85
CA LYS A 131 -9.29 -6.79 14.10
C LYS A 131 -10.38 -5.87 13.54
N ALA A 132 -10.48 -5.81 12.21
CA ALA A 132 -11.51 -5.08 11.51
C ALA A 132 -12.65 -6.02 11.12
N GLU A 133 -13.89 -5.54 11.25
CA GLU A 133 -15.08 -6.31 10.87
C GLU A 133 -15.25 -6.37 9.34
N LYS A 134 -14.80 -5.32 8.64
CA LYS A 134 -14.93 -5.18 7.18
C LYS A 134 -13.75 -4.41 6.59
N ILE A 135 -13.54 -4.56 5.30
CA ILE A 135 -12.69 -3.69 4.49
C ILE A 135 -13.45 -2.38 4.23
N LYS A 136 -12.78 -1.25 4.42
CA LYS A 136 -13.35 0.09 4.17
C LYS A 136 -13.24 0.43 2.70
N SER A 137 -14.31 1.01 2.13
CA SER A 137 -14.40 1.33 0.70
C SER A 137 -13.65 2.62 0.27
N GLY A 138 -13.02 3.35 1.19
CA GLY A 138 -12.38 4.64 0.86
C GLY A 138 -11.35 4.55 -0.27
N PHE A 139 -10.49 3.52 -0.29
CA PHE A 139 -9.53 3.27 -1.37
C PHE A 139 -10.22 3.11 -2.73
N TYR A 140 -11.36 2.44 -2.73
CA TYR A 140 -12.14 2.15 -3.93
C TYR A 140 -12.78 3.42 -4.51
N HIS A 141 -13.43 4.22 -3.66
CA HIS A 141 -14.03 5.49 -4.09
C HIS A 141 -12.99 6.50 -4.61
N ILE A 142 -11.79 6.49 -4.03
CA ILE A 142 -10.68 7.32 -4.54
C ILE A 142 -10.23 6.82 -5.92
N ALA A 143 -10.04 5.50 -6.09
CA ALA A 143 -9.63 4.92 -7.36
C ALA A 143 -10.68 5.19 -8.46
N MET A 144 -11.98 5.04 -8.14
CA MET A 144 -13.08 5.38 -9.03
C MET A 144 -13.11 6.87 -9.38
N GLY A 145 -13.04 7.76 -8.38
CA GLY A 145 -13.11 9.20 -8.59
C GLY A 145 -11.96 9.76 -9.42
N ALA A 146 -10.77 9.18 -9.28
CA ALA A 146 -9.59 9.55 -10.07
C ALA A 146 -9.44 8.74 -11.37
N ASN A 147 -10.30 7.77 -11.63
CA ASN A 147 -10.24 6.83 -12.77
C ASN A 147 -8.87 6.15 -12.89
N ILE A 148 -8.33 5.63 -11.79
CA ILE A 148 -7.03 4.96 -11.73
C ILE A 148 -7.14 3.54 -11.18
N PRO A 149 -6.22 2.62 -11.55
CA PRO A 149 -6.25 1.26 -11.05
C PRO A 149 -5.85 1.15 -9.58
N ILE A 150 -6.25 0.03 -8.98
CA ILE A 150 -5.82 -0.42 -7.65
C ILE A 150 -4.68 -1.41 -7.84
N ALA A 151 -3.50 -1.10 -7.30
CA ALA A 151 -2.36 -2.00 -7.25
C ALA A 151 -2.41 -2.79 -5.92
N ILE A 152 -2.42 -4.12 -6.02
CA ILE A 152 -2.73 -5.02 -4.91
C ILE A 152 -1.44 -5.63 -4.38
N PHE A 153 -1.21 -5.48 -3.07
CA PHE A 153 -0.04 -6.05 -2.38
C PHE A 153 -0.47 -6.80 -1.12
N SER A 154 0.27 -7.85 -0.79
CA SER A 154 0.07 -8.58 0.46
C SER A 154 1.35 -8.74 1.26
N PHE A 155 1.19 -8.81 2.60
CA PHE A 155 2.22 -9.28 3.51
C PHE A 155 2.05 -10.76 3.78
N ASP A 156 3.12 -11.51 3.61
CA ASP A 156 3.24 -12.91 4.02
C ASP A 156 4.38 -13.04 5.05
N TYR A 157 4.01 -13.11 6.31
CA TYR A 157 4.97 -13.20 7.41
C TYR A 157 5.60 -14.58 7.56
N ASP A 158 4.87 -15.63 7.20
CA ASP A 158 5.37 -17.00 7.29
C ASP A 158 6.52 -17.21 6.31
N HIS A 159 6.42 -16.63 5.10
CA HIS A 159 7.48 -16.67 4.09
C HIS A 159 8.33 -15.40 4.04
N LYS A 160 8.09 -14.40 4.92
CA LYS A 160 8.75 -13.09 4.92
C LYS A 160 8.75 -12.45 3.52
N THR A 161 7.58 -12.36 2.91
CA THR A 161 7.43 -11.91 1.53
C THR A 161 6.41 -10.78 1.43
N ILE A 162 6.70 -9.78 0.60
CA ILE A 162 5.69 -8.86 0.07
C ILE A 162 5.39 -9.30 -1.35
N HIS A 163 4.12 -9.63 -1.62
CA HIS A 163 3.66 -9.99 -2.96
C HIS A 163 3.02 -8.81 -3.66
N CYS A 164 3.37 -8.61 -4.94
CA CYS A 164 2.58 -7.81 -5.87
C CYS A 164 1.59 -8.76 -6.57
N LEU A 165 0.31 -8.61 -6.26
CA LEU A 165 -0.76 -9.49 -6.75
C LEU A 165 -1.44 -8.96 -8.02
N GLY A 166 -0.80 -7.97 -8.67
CA GLY A 166 -1.31 -7.35 -9.89
C GLY A 166 -2.20 -6.13 -9.62
N THR A 167 -3.03 -5.81 -10.58
CA THR A 167 -3.90 -4.62 -10.55
C THR A 167 -5.35 -4.95 -10.87
N LEU A 168 -6.26 -4.14 -10.35
CA LEU A 168 -7.67 -4.16 -10.69
C LEU A 168 -8.10 -2.75 -11.11
N GLN A 169 -8.76 -2.61 -12.26
CA GLN A 169 -9.47 -1.38 -12.61
C GLN A 169 -10.87 -1.47 -12.01
N PRO A 170 -11.26 -0.52 -11.13
CA PRO A 170 -12.59 -0.56 -10.52
C PRO A 170 -13.71 -0.49 -11.57
N THR A 171 -14.72 -1.35 -11.39
CA THR A 171 -15.85 -1.46 -12.34
C THR A 171 -17.07 -0.65 -11.92
N GLY A 172 -17.12 -0.16 -10.68
CA GLY A 172 -18.30 0.44 -10.06
C GLY A 172 -19.09 -0.53 -9.16
N HIS A 173 -18.79 -1.81 -9.21
CA HIS A 173 -19.43 -2.85 -8.38
C HIS A 173 -18.51 -3.27 -7.23
N TYR A 174 -18.51 -2.46 -6.16
CA TYR A 174 -17.57 -2.61 -5.03
C TYR A 174 -17.46 -4.04 -4.47
N ASP A 175 -18.58 -4.70 -4.25
CA ASP A 175 -18.57 -6.03 -3.62
C ASP A 175 -17.92 -7.09 -4.53
N GLN A 176 -18.18 -7.03 -5.83
CA GLN A 176 -17.57 -7.93 -6.83
C GLN A 176 -16.08 -7.66 -6.98
N ASP A 177 -15.71 -6.40 -7.10
CA ASP A 177 -14.32 -5.97 -7.22
C ASP A 177 -13.52 -6.31 -5.95
N LEU A 178 -14.13 -6.15 -4.77
CA LEU A 178 -13.52 -6.55 -3.50
C LEU A 178 -13.32 -8.06 -3.41
N GLU A 179 -14.30 -8.84 -3.85
CA GLU A 179 -14.18 -10.31 -3.89
C GLU A 179 -13.03 -10.73 -4.81
N GLU A 180 -12.90 -10.11 -5.99
CA GLU A 180 -11.77 -10.35 -6.89
C GLU A 180 -10.43 -10.01 -6.24
N ILE A 181 -10.32 -8.84 -5.58
CA ILE A 181 -9.12 -8.45 -4.83
C ILE A 181 -8.80 -9.53 -3.79
N LEU A 182 -9.76 -9.91 -2.95
CA LEU A 182 -9.58 -10.88 -1.87
C LEU A 182 -9.21 -12.27 -2.40
N ASN A 183 -9.75 -12.70 -3.54
CA ASN A 183 -9.40 -13.98 -4.15
C ASN A 183 -7.91 -14.06 -4.52
N ARG A 184 -7.27 -12.93 -4.89
CA ARG A 184 -5.83 -12.89 -5.19
C ARG A 184 -4.95 -13.05 -3.95
N PHE A 185 -5.51 -12.84 -2.76
CA PHE A 185 -4.80 -13.06 -1.49
C PHE A 185 -4.64 -14.54 -1.13
N LYS A 186 -5.52 -15.44 -1.62
CA LYS A 186 -5.47 -16.87 -1.29
C LYS A 186 -4.08 -17.45 -1.55
N GLY A 187 -3.49 -18.08 -0.54
CA GLY A 187 -2.14 -18.64 -0.59
C GLY A 187 -0.98 -17.63 -0.67
N ASN A 188 -1.27 -16.32 -0.61
CA ASN A 188 -0.26 -15.26 -0.80
C ASN A 188 -0.19 -14.26 0.36
N PHE A 189 -0.70 -14.62 1.54
CA PHE A 189 -0.62 -13.75 2.71
C PHE A 189 -0.60 -14.55 4.01
N SER A 190 0.05 -14.01 5.02
CA SER A 190 -0.09 -14.44 6.41
C SER A 190 0.09 -13.26 7.36
N PRO A 191 -0.66 -13.22 8.49
CA PRO A 191 -0.60 -12.10 9.43
C PRO A 191 0.58 -12.23 10.40
N LYS A 192 1.15 -11.12 10.86
CA LYS A 192 2.06 -11.10 12.02
C LYS A 192 1.35 -11.52 13.30
N LYS A 193 0.10 -11.09 13.48
CA LYS A 193 -0.78 -11.43 14.60
C LYS A 193 -2.13 -11.90 14.08
N SER A 194 -2.37 -13.20 14.14
CA SER A 194 -3.62 -13.83 13.67
C SER A 194 -4.86 -13.28 14.39
N SER A 195 -4.75 -12.91 15.69
CA SER A 195 -5.85 -12.31 16.46
C SER A 195 -6.28 -10.91 15.97
N TRP A 196 -5.44 -10.25 15.18
CA TRP A 196 -5.69 -8.90 14.63
C TRP A 196 -6.13 -8.91 13.17
N LEU A 197 -6.14 -10.09 12.54
CA LEU A 197 -6.57 -10.24 11.15
C LEU A 197 -8.03 -9.83 10.99
N SER A 198 -8.34 -9.08 9.95
CA SER A 198 -9.70 -8.66 9.64
C SER A 198 -10.61 -9.84 9.27
N LYS A 199 -11.91 -9.76 9.59
CA LYS A 199 -12.85 -10.84 9.32
C LYS A 199 -12.88 -11.29 7.85
N PRO A 200 -12.85 -10.41 6.84
CA PRO A 200 -12.79 -10.84 5.45
C PRO A 200 -11.56 -11.72 5.15
N LEU A 201 -10.38 -11.35 5.64
CA LEU A 201 -9.17 -12.15 5.44
C LEU A 201 -9.16 -13.43 6.28
N GLN A 202 -9.78 -13.44 7.48
CA GLN A 202 -9.93 -14.68 8.27
C GLN A 202 -10.76 -15.74 7.54
N LYS A 203 -11.76 -15.32 6.73
CA LYS A 203 -12.58 -16.25 5.95
C LYS A 203 -11.74 -16.95 4.86
N LEU A 204 -10.74 -16.28 4.30
CA LEU A 204 -9.87 -16.89 3.28
C LEU A 204 -9.00 -18.02 3.87
N LEU A 205 -8.48 -17.83 5.10
CA LEU A 205 -7.66 -18.86 5.77
C LEU A 205 -8.45 -20.09 6.23
N LYS A 206 -9.78 -20.02 6.30
CA LYS A 206 -10.63 -21.14 6.73
C LYS A 206 -11.13 -22.00 5.56
N ASN A 207 -11.00 -21.50 4.33
CA ASN A 207 -11.49 -22.14 3.13
C ASN A 207 -10.35 -22.79 2.30
N ASP A 208 -9.13 -22.75 2.83
CA ASP A 208 -7.95 -23.50 2.39
C ASP A 208 -7.76 -24.74 3.30
#